data_7780b9854c05e5a358e80a70c74d7734
#
_entry.id   7780b9854c05e5a358e80a70c74d7734
#
_cell.length_a   1.000
_cell.length_b   1.000
_cell.length_c   1.000
_cell.angle_alpha   90.00
_cell.angle_beta   90.00
_cell.angle_gamma   90.00
#
_symmetry.space_group_name_H-M   'P 1'
#
loop_
_entity.id
_entity.type
_entity.pdbx_description
1 polymer ?
#
loop_
_entity_poly.entity_id
_entity_poly.type
_entity_poly.pdbx_seq_one_letter_code
_entity_poly.pdbx_strand_id
1 'polypeptide(L)'
;MSKLNSSDFKRYSKFVDSLARKLTKFYYSKLNRTFKVSNKLRGKGFDPVTTSDKAFEKFIRKEIGKRFPNHQVIGEEFGKKKTKSDFTWVIDPIDGTRSYVIGNPTWSNLISLNYKGNPVIGLANYPLSLIHI
;
A
#
# COMPACT_ATOMS: atom_id res chain seq x y z
N MET A 1 -24.96 -11.88 -11.52
CA MET A 1 -23.87 -11.04 -10.99
C MET A 1 -23.61 -11.40 -9.54
N SER A 2 -22.40 -11.84 -9.26
CA SER A 2 -22.04 -12.13 -7.88
C SER A 2 -21.90 -10.84 -7.09
N LYS A 3 -22.53 -10.78 -5.94
CA LYS A 3 -22.31 -9.71 -4.97
C LYS A 3 -21.32 -10.20 -3.93
N LEU A 4 -20.55 -9.28 -3.36
CA LEU A 4 -19.72 -9.61 -2.21
C LEU A 4 -20.60 -10.02 -1.05
N ASN A 5 -20.34 -11.18 -0.48
CA ASN A 5 -21.05 -11.65 0.70
C ASN A 5 -20.22 -11.39 1.97
N SER A 6 -20.81 -11.66 3.14
CA SER A 6 -20.14 -11.43 4.42
C SER A 6 -18.89 -12.29 4.61
N SER A 7 -18.86 -13.49 4.02
CA SER A 7 -17.69 -14.36 4.04
C SER A 7 -16.52 -13.78 3.25
N ASP A 8 -16.79 -13.15 2.10
CA ASP A 8 -15.80 -12.47 1.29
C ASP A 8 -15.21 -11.28 2.05
N PHE A 9 -16.05 -10.44 2.62
CA PHE A 9 -15.60 -9.31 3.44
C PHE A 9 -14.72 -9.76 4.58
N LYS A 10 -15.11 -10.82 5.27
CA LYS A 10 -14.35 -11.37 6.39
C LYS A 10 -12.96 -11.82 5.95
N ARG A 11 -12.88 -12.50 4.81
CA ARG A 11 -11.62 -12.98 4.24
C ARG A 11 -10.69 -11.82 3.85
N TYR A 12 -11.22 -10.84 3.16
CA TYR A 12 -10.44 -9.68 2.74
C TYR A 12 -10.04 -8.79 3.93
N SER A 13 -10.92 -8.63 4.91
CA SER A 13 -10.62 -7.87 6.14
C SER A 13 -9.50 -8.52 6.95
N LYS A 14 -9.49 -9.85 7.06
CA LYS A 14 -8.42 -10.59 7.73
C LYS A 14 -7.09 -10.41 7.00
N PHE A 15 -7.11 -10.46 5.68
CA PHE A 15 -5.91 -10.25 4.88
C PHE A 15 -5.34 -8.85 5.10
N VAL A 16 -6.18 -7.83 5.02
CA VAL A 16 -5.78 -6.43 5.20
C VAL A 16 -5.23 -6.18 6.60
N ASP A 17 -5.86 -6.73 7.62
CA ASP A 17 -5.40 -6.62 9.00
C ASP A 17 -4.03 -7.28 9.20
N SER A 18 -3.83 -8.46 8.64
CA SER A 18 -2.55 -9.16 8.64
C SER A 18 -1.49 -8.36 7.87
N LEU A 19 -1.85 -7.78 6.74
CA LEU A 19 -0.96 -6.96 5.92
C LEU A 19 -0.49 -5.72 6.69
N ALA A 20 -1.37 -5.07 7.43
CA ALA A 20 -1.02 -3.91 8.26
C ALA A 20 0.09 -4.26 9.26
N ARG A 21 -0.06 -5.37 9.96
CA ARG A 21 0.97 -5.85 10.91
C ARG A 21 2.28 -6.17 10.22
N LYS A 22 2.23 -6.82 9.07
CA LYS A 22 3.42 -7.16 8.28
C LYS A 22 4.13 -5.91 7.77
N LEU A 23 3.39 -4.88 7.38
CA LEU A 23 3.95 -3.61 6.93
C LEU A 23 4.71 -2.91 8.05
N THR A 24 4.14 -2.85 9.25
CA THR A 24 4.80 -2.26 10.40
C THR A 24 6.08 -3.03 10.75
N LYS A 25 6.01 -4.36 10.76
CA LYS A 25 7.17 -5.21 10.99
C LYS A 25 8.24 -5.01 9.91
N PHE A 26 7.84 -4.92 8.66
CA PHE A 26 8.74 -4.68 7.52
C PHE A 26 9.46 -3.35 7.68
N TYR A 27 8.75 -2.29 8.04
CA TYR A 27 9.35 -1.00 8.29
C TYR A 27 10.44 -1.08 9.37
N TYR A 28 10.10 -1.60 10.54
CA TYR A 28 11.04 -1.64 11.67
C TYR A 28 12.21 -2.58 11.45
N SER A 29 12.04 -3.66 10.71
CA SER A 29 13.12 -4.62 10.46
C SER A 29 14.01 -4.26 9.27
N LYS A 30 13.49 -3.52 8.28
CA LYS A 30 14.20 -3.30 7.01
C LYS A 30 14.39 -1.85 6.61
N LEU A 31 13.48 -0.95 6.95
CA LEU A 31 13.43 0.38 6.35
C LEU A 31 13.75 1.55 7.28
N ASN A 32 13.70 1.36 8.59
CA ASN A 32 13.87 2.48 9.54
C ASN A 32 15.31 2.98 9.71
N ARG A 33 16.24 2.53 8.88
CA ARG A 33 17.67 2.88 9.00
C ARG A 33 18.09 3.96 8.02
N THR A 34 18.14 3.63 6.74
CA THR A 34 18.58 4.55 5.69
C THR A 34 17.71 4.42 4.46
N PHE A 35 17.51 5.52 3.76
CA PHE A 35 16.82 5.53 2.49
C PHE A 35 17.44 6.61 1.59
N LYS A 36 17.26 6.45 0.28
CA LYS A 36 17.65 7.43 -0.73
C LYS A 36 16.42 8.18 -1.23
N VAL A 37 16.57 9.47 -1.43
CA VAL A 37 15.49 10.33 -1.90
C VAL A 37 15.79 10.77 -3.33
N SER A 38 14.77 10.78 -4.18
CA SER A 38 14.80 11.43 -5.48
C SER A 38 13.56 12.30 -5.65
N ASN A 39 13.58 13.17 -6.64
CA ASN A 39 12.47 14.06 -6.93
C ASN A 39 11.74 13.59 -8.17
N LYS A 40 10.43 13.35 -8.06
CA LYS A 40 9.57 12.94 -9.19
C LYS A 40 9.34 14.08 -10.18
N LEU A 41 9.37 15.33 -9.68
CA LEU A 41 9.16 16.51 -10.50
C LEU A 41 10.46 16.98 -11.09
N ARG A 42 10.44 17.37 -12.37
CA ARG A 42 11.55 18.02 -13.05
C ARG A 42 11.27 19.52 -13.09
N GLY A 43 12.27 20.35 -12.74
CA GLY A 43 12.13 21.79 -12.71
C GLY A 43 11.62 22.31 -11.37
N LYS A 44 10.56 23.14 -11.38
CA LYS A 44 10.04 23.74 -10.16
C LYS A 44 9.19 22.76 -9.37
N GLY A 45 9.33 22.76 -8.04
CA GLY A 45 8.57 21.93 -7.13
C GLY A 45 9.34 20.73 -6.63
N PHE A 46 8.79 20.10 -5.60
CA PHE A 46 9.42 18.97 -4.93
C PHE A 46 8.35 17.92 -4.62
N ASP A 47 8.43 16.78 -5.29
CA ASP A 47 7.60 15.63 -5.03
C ASP A 47 8.52 14.41 -4.79
N PRO A 48 8.93 14.19 -3.53
CA PRO A 48 9.94 13.19 -3.23
C PRO A 48 9.42 11.77 -3.40
N VAL A 49 10.31 10.90 -3.84
CA VAL A 49 10.14 9.46 -3.78
C VAL A 49 11.39 8.89 -3.13
N THR A 50 11.20 7.89 -2.30
CA THR A 50 12.31 7.23 -1.62
C THR A 50 12.45 5.79 -2.07
N THR A 51 13.61 5.19 -1.80
CA THR A 51 13.76 3.74 -1.98
C THR A 51 12.80 2.96 -1.09
N SER A 52 12.34 3.58 0.00
CA SER A 52 11.33 3.00 0.89
C SER A 52 9.94 2.92 0.23
N ASP A 53 9.54 3.95 -0.54
CA ASP A 53 8.28 3.90 -1.31
C ASP A 53 8.26 2.66 -2.20
N LYS A 54 9.34 2.44 -2.93
CA LYS A 54 9.47 1.31 -3.84
C LYS A 54 9.50 -0.02 -3.10
N ALA A 55 10.22 -0.09 -1.98
CA ALA A 55 10.32 -1.30 -1.17
C ALA A 55 8.97 -1.68 -0.57
N PHE A 56 8.21 -0.71 -0.06
CA PHE A 56 6.87 -0.95 0.46
C PHE A 56 5.93 -1.46 -0.64
N GLU A 57 5.93 -0.83 -1.80
CA GLU A 57 5.04 -1.26 -2.87
C GLU A 57 5.38 -2.68 -3.36
N LYS A 58 6.66 -2.99 -3.51
CA LYS A 58 7.10 -4.36 -3.83
C LYS A 58 6.60 -5.36 -2.81
N PHE A 59 6.74 -5.05 -1.54
CA PHE A 59 6.29 -5.91 -0.45
C PHE A 59 4.79 -6.14 -0.51
N ILE A 60 4.01 -5.08 -0.68
CA ILE A 60 2.55 -5.15 -0.75
C ILE A 60 2.10 -5.99 -1.95
N ARG A 61 2.68 -5.74 -3.12
CA ARG A 61 2.37 -6.50 -4.34
C ARG A 61 2.68 -7.98 -4.18
N LYS A 62 3.78 -8.31 -3.52
CA LYS A 62 4.17 -9.69 -3.24
C LYS A 62 3.15 -10.38 -2.34
N GLU A 63 2.71 -9.71 -1.27
CA GLU A 63 1.72 -10.26 -0.33
C GLU A 63 0.36 -10.46 -0.99
N ILE A 64 -0.08 -9.49 -1.80
CA ILE A 64 -1.32 -9.63 -2.59
C ILE A 64 -1.20 -10.80 -3.57
N GLY A 65 -0.08 -10.89 -4.28
CA GLY A 65 0.14 -11.95 -5.28
C GLY A 65 0.16 -13.36 -4.70
N LYS A 66 0.58 -13.52 -3.44
CA LYS A 66 0.54 -14.82 -2.76
C LYS A 66 -0.88 -15.30 -2.48
N ARG A 67 -1.78 -14.39 -2.14
CA ARG A 67 -3.14 -14.72 -1.72
C ARG A 67 -4.16 -14.54 -2.83
N PHE A 68 -3.96 -13.55 -3.69
CA PHE A 68 -4.91 -13.16 -4.72
C PHE A 68 -4.17 -12.93 -6.06
N PRO A 69 -3.56 -13.97 -6.63
CA PRO A 69 -2.70 -13.80 -7.81
C PRO A 69 -3.44 -13.28 -9.04
N ASN A 70 -4.76 -13.45 -9.09
CA ASN A 70 -5.56 -13.01 -10.23
C ASN A 70 -6.15 -11.61 -10.07
N HIS A 71 -5.97 -10.97 -8.91
CA HIS A 71 -6.46 -9.62 -8.70
C HIS A 71 -5.60 -8.60 -9.45
N GLN A 72 -6.22 -7.51 -9.87
CA GLN A 72 -5.51 -6.38 -10.47
C GLN A 72 -4.84 -5.55 -9.36
N VAL A 73 -3.75 -4.88 -9.71
CA VAL A 73 -3.03 -4.01 -8.78
C VAL A 73 -2.64 -2.72 -9.51
N ILE A 74 -2.89 -1.58 -8.86
CA ILE A 74 -2.46 -0.26 -9.31
C ILE A 74 -1.63 0.35 -8.19
N GLY A 75 -0.40 0.74 -8.50
CA GLY A 75 0.47 1.40 -7.53
C GLY A 75 1.21 2.57 -8.15
N GLU A 76 1.64 3.51 -7.30
CA GLU A 76 2.34 4.70 -7.76
C GLU A 76 3.71 4.41 -8.38
N GLU A 77 4.42 3.40 -7.86
CA GLU A 77 5.82 3.19 -8.21
C GLU A 77 6.02 2.20 -9.36
N PHE A 78 5.20 1.16 -9.44
CA PHE A 78 5.36 0.07 -10.41
C PHE A 78 4.16 -0.08 -11.36
N GLY A 79 3.27 0.91 -11.38
CA GLY A 79 2.20 0.96 -12.35
C GLY A 79 1.09 -0.07 -12.13
N LYS A 80 0.59 -0.59 -13.21
CA LYS A 80 -0.66 -1.34 -13.23
C LYS A 80 -0.45 -2.78 -13.68
N LYS A 81 -0.89 -3.72 -12.84
CA LYS A 81 -1.05 -5.12 -13.21
C LYS A 81 -2.50 -5.34 -13.62
N LYS A 82 -2.75 -5.58 -14.91
CA LYS A 82 -4.08 -5.86 -15.44
C LYS A 82 -4.38 -7.34 -15.46
N THR A 83 -5.58 -7.71 -15.03
CA THR A 83 -6.12 -9.07 -15.14
C THR A 83 -7.59 -8.97 -15.55
N LYS A 84 -8.26 -10.10 -15.66
CA LYS A 84 -9.71 -10.16 -15.93
C LYS A 84 -10.56 -10.06 -14.67
N SER A 85 -9.94 -9.89 -13.50
CA SER A 85 -10.66 -9.83 -12.23
C SER A 85 -11.45 -8.53 -12.08
N ASP A 86 -12.59 -8.61 -11.38
CA ASP A 86 -13.36 -7.46 -10.95
C ASP A 86 -12.73 -6.77 -9.73
N PHE A 87 -11.72 -7.41 -9.10
CA PHE A 87 -11.02 -6.88 -7.93
C PHE A 87 -9.75 -6.16 -8.34
N THR A 88 -9.57 -4.96 -7.78
CA THR A 88 -8.38 -4.13 -7.99
C THR A 88 -7.89 -3.59 -6.66
N TRP A 89 -6.62 -3.83 -6.37
CA TRP A 89 -5.94 -3.21 -5.24
C TRP A 89 -5.30 -1.91 -5.71
N VAL A 90 -5.52 -0.83 -4.97
CA VAL A 90 -4.89 0.46 -5.23
C VAL A 90 -3.96 0.77 -4.07
N ILE A 91 -2.70 1.06 -4.38
CA ILE A 91 -1.63 1.19 -3.38
C ILE A 91 -1.00 2.56 -3.48
N ASP A 92 -0.99 3.29 -2.36
CA ASP A 92 -0.08 4.40 -2.12
C ASP A 92 0.89 3.93 -1.02
N PRO A 93 2.13 3.55 -1.38
CA PRO A 93 3.02 2.89 -0.43
C PRO A 93 3.40 3.80 0.74
N ILE A 94 3.63 5.09 0.49
CA ILE A 94 3.83 6.09 1.54
C ILE A 94 3.03 7.33 1.17
N ASP A 95 1.91 7.52 1.85
CA ASP A 95 1.18 8.78 1.83
C ASP A 95 1.88 9.72 2.80
N GLY A 96 2.29 10.88 2.31
CA GLY A 96 3.09 11.82 3.08
C GLY A 96 4.59 11.51 3.03
N THR A 97 5.14 11.28 1.85
CA THR A 97 6.58 11.01 1.67
C THR A 97 7.46 12.11 2.26
N ARG A 98 7.03 13.37 2.20
CA ARG A 98 7.74 14.47 2.84
C ARG A 98 7.84 14.29 4.36
N SER A 99 6.76 13.86 4.99
CA SER A 99 6.75 13.53 6.42
C SER A 99 7.68 12.37 6.72
N TYR A 100 7.69 11.35 5.87
CA TYR A 100 8.61 10.22 5.99
C TYR A 100 10.06 10.68 5.96
N VAL A 101 10.43 11.53 5.00
CA VAL A 101 11.79 12.01 4.82
C VAL A 101 12.30 12.80 6.04
N ILE A 102 11.45 13.62 6.64
CA ILE A 102 11.84 14.45 7.80
C ILE A 102 11.64 13.78 9.15
N GLY A 103 11.18 12.52 9.17
CA GLY A 103 10.97 11.78 10.41
C GLY A 103 9.68 12.10 11.15
N ASN A 104 8.72 12.76 10.52
CA ASN A 104 7.43 13.05 11.11
C ASN A 104 6.56 11.79 11.07
N PRO A 105 5.86 11.40 12.19
CA PRO A 105 5.12 10.14 12.25
C PRO A 105 3.78 10.12 11.50
N THR A 106 3.43 11.18 10.78
CA THR A 106 2.11 11.31 10.12
C THR A 106 2.02 10.64 8.75
N TRP A 107 3.07 10.00 8.26
CA TRP A 107 2.99 9.24 7.02
C TRP A 107 2.29 7.90 7.24
N SER A 108 1.72 7.35 6.17
CA SER A 108 0.99 6.08 6.24
C SER A 108 1.14 5.27 4.97
N ASN A 109 0.88 3.96 5.09
CA ASN A 109 0.63 3.10 3.93
C ASN A 109 -0.88 3.14 3.65
N LEU A 110 -1.28 3.49 2.43
CA LEU A 110 -2.69 3.50 2.03
C LEU A 110 -2.94 2.38 1.02
N ILE A 111 -3.92 1.54 1.31
CA ILE A 111 -4.28 0.41 0.45
C ILE A 111 -5.81 0.35 0.38
N SER A 112 -6.34 0.21 -0.82
CA SER A 112 -7.77 0.09 -1.05
C SER A 112 -8.04 -1.15 -1.90
N LEU A 113 -9.03 -1.94 -1.51
CA LEU A 113 -9.58 -2.99 -2.36
C LEU A 113 -10.85 -2.46 -3.00
N ASN A 114 -10.90 -2.52 -4.33
CA ASN A 114 -12.04 -2.07 -5.11
C ASN A 114 -12.67 -3.26 -5.82
N TYR A 115 -13.99 -3.32 -5.84
CA TYR A 115 -14.76 -4.32 -6.55
C TYR A 115 -15.61 -3.63 -7.60
N LYS A 116 -15.38 -3.96 -8.87
CA LYS A 116 -16.06 -3.34 -10.01
C LYS A 116 -15.98 -1.79 -9.97
N GLY A 117 -14.80 -1.27 -9.61
CA GLY A 117 -14.55 0.15 -9.56
C GLY A 117 -15.01 0.86 -8.30
N ASN A 118 -15.62 0.16 -7.35
CA ASN A 118 -16.09 0.75 -6.10
C ASN A 118 -15.23 0.29 -4.93
N PRO A 119 -14.76 1.21 -4.08
CA PRO A 119 -13.97 0.82 -2.91
C PRO A 119 -14.85 0.06 -1.91
N VAL A 120 -14.34 -1.06 -1.44
CA VAL A 120 -15.06 -1.93 -0.49
C VAL A 120 -14.31 -2.12 0.83
N ILE A 121 -12.97 -1.99 0.81
CA ILE A 121 -12.14 -2.04 2.01
C ILE A 121 -11.01 -1.03 1.84
N GLY A 122 -10.72 -0.27 2.89
CA GLY A 122 -9.59 0.64 2.94
C GLY A 122 -8.73 0.38 4.17
N LEU A 123 -7.42 0.59 4.01
CA LEU A 123 -6.45 0.51 5.08
C LEU A 123 -5.60 1.76 5.09
N ALA A 124 -5.47 2.39 6.25
CA ALA A 124 -4.45 3.39 6.52
C ALA A 124 -3.62 2.88 7.69
N ASN A 125 -2.38 2.49 7.40
CA ASN A 125 -1.45 1.96 8.40
C ASN A 125 -0.41 3.02 8.72
N TYR A 126 -0.26 3.34 10.01
CA TYR A 126 0.70 4.33 10.51
C TYR A 126 1.77 3.62 11.34
N PRO A 127 2.86 3.15 10.73
CA PRO A 127 3.86 2.32 11.42
C PRO A 127 4.50 2.99 12.64
N LEU A 128 4.80 4.30 12.56
CA LEU A 128 5.42 5.01 13.68
C LEU A 128 4.49 5.23 14.86
N SER A 129 3.18 5.27 14.61
CA SER A 129 2.17 5.42 15.66
C SER A 129 1.62 4.07 16.15
N LEU A 130 2.01 2.98 15.49
CA LEU A 130 1.50 1.63 15.74
C LEU A 130 -0.02 1.53 15.64
N ILE A 131 -0.62 2.36 14.77
CA ILE A 131 -2.07 2.44 14.54
C ILE A 131 -2.37 2.08 13.10
N HIS A 132 -3.45 1.33 12.88
CA HIS A 132 -4.00 1.15 11.54
C HIS A 132 -5.53 1.31 11.57
N ILE A 133 -6.07 1.80 10.46
CA ILE A 133 -7.48 2.06 10.28
C ILE A 133 -7.96 1.39 9.00
#